data_85b0821beaa2ca645e8f3f208dbd02bd
#
_entry.id   85b0821beaa2ca645e8f3f208dbd02bd
#
_cell.length_a   1.000
_cell.length_b   1.000
_cell.length_c   1.000
_cell.angle_alpha   90.00
_cell.angle_beta   90.00
_cell.angle_gamma   90.00
#
_symmetry.space_group_name_H-M   'P 1'
#
loop_
_entity.id
_entity.type
_entity.pdbx_description
1 polymer ?
#
loop_
_entity_poly.entity_id
_entity_poly.type
_entity_poly.pdbx_seq_one_letter_code
_entity_poly.pdbx_strand_id
1 'polypeptide(L)'
;MTNTPAPIAPAAATVSWLAYCRAGFEPDLAAEFTAKFGATPRTLVALPLSGFVIATFSQKDAKRAAAHADWRDWIFARQMLRANAEPIALTTNDRVTPIVAAAKVWLAQQKITKLGAVWIEYPDTNDGKALSKLAQALQLRIGLELTASGLIKKDDDAAPRLHVLLTPQREAFLALGDAQKSSSWPLGIARLKMPREAPSRSTLKLAEALHIFVGDNEERIMRPDMRAVDLGAAPGGWTWQLIHRGLHVTAIDNGTLKGELVDNALVKHLREDGFRYRPKRPVDWMVCDMVEQPARIAALVAMWFREGWTERCIFNLKLPMKKRLDEVTKCRAVIEQALQLSGREYEIRIKQLYHDREEVTGFCRYVPRTKRG
;
A
#
# COMPACT_ATOMS: atom_id res chain seq x y z
N MET A 1 52.09 -6.31 33.78
CA MET A 1 51.36 -5.36 32.93
C MET A 1 50.02 -5.99 32.63
N THR A 2 48.99 -5.58 33.36
CA THR A 2 47.62 -6.08 33.22
C THR A 2 46.92 -5.33 32.08
N ASN A 3 46.66 -6.02 31.00
CA ASN A 3 45.95 -5.49 29.85
C ASN A 3 44.45 -5.40 30.20
N THR A 4 44.00 -4.24 30.64
CA THR A 4 42.58 -3.97 30.84
C THR A 4 41.92 -3.81 29.45
N PRO A 5 40.92 -4.62 29.10
CA PRO A 5 40.23 -4.44 27.83
C PRO A 5 39.54 -3.07 27.80
N ALA A 6 39.67 -2.37 26.67
CA ALA A 6 39.01 -1.08 26.43
C ALA A 6 37.48 -1.23 26.60
N PRO A 7 36.80 -0.23 27.21
CA PRO A 7 35.36 -0.29 27.38
C PRO A 7 34.67 -0.38 26.01
N ILE A 8 33.84 -1.42 25.87
CA ILE A 8 32.98 -1.59 24.69
C ILE A 8 32.09 -0.35 24.63
N ALA A 9 32.23 0.47 23.56
CA ALA A 9 31.39 1.61 23.36
C ALA A 9 29.90 1.18 23.34
N PRO A 10 29.01 1.91 24.02
CA PRO A 10 27.60 1.56 24.06
C PRO A 10 27.09 1.44 22.63
N ALA A 11 26.41 0.33 22.34
CA ALA A 11 25.83 0.08 21.03
C ALA A 11 24.97 1.29 20.64
N ALA A 12 25.33 1.94 19.54
CA ALA A 12 24.61 3.12 19.09
C ALA A 12 23.14 2.78 18.94
N ALA A 13 22.25 3.53 19.59
CA ALA A 13 20.82 3.32 19.58
C ALA A 13 20.30 3.20 18.13
N THR A 14 19.55 2.14 17.88
CA THR A 14 19.01 1.79 16.57
C THR A 14 17.49 1.82 16.59
N VAL A 15 16.89 1.99 15.41
CA VAL A 15 15.44 1.91 15.22
C VAL A 15 15.16 0.99 14.04
N SER A 16 14.24 0.07 14.23
CA SER A 16 13.86 -0.92 13.22
C SER A 16 12.46 -0.68 12.72
N TRP A 17 12.26 -1.00 11.44
CA TRP A 17 10.99 -0.92 10.75
C TRP A 17 10.67 -2.28 10.14
N LEU A 18 9.43 -2.73 10.33
CA LEU A 18 8.84 -3.87 9.64
C LEU A 18 7.87 -3.32 8.59
N ALA A 19 8.03 -3.72 7.36
CA ALA A 19 7.09 -3.39 6.29
C ALA A 19 6.60 -4.67 5.61
N TYR A 20 5.29 -4.77 5.38
CA TYR A 20 4.72 -5.85 4.57
C TYR A 20 4.68 -5.45 3.10
N CYS A 21 4.96 -6.40 2.23
CA CYS A 21 4.89 -6.21 0.78
C CYS A 21 4.26 -7.44 0.10
N ARG A 22 4.13 -7.39 -1.20
CA ARG A 22 3.87 -8.59 -1.99
C ARG A 22 5.11 -9.46 -2.02
N ALA A 23 4.94 -10.78 -1.87
CA ALA A 23 6.03 -11.74 -2.03
C ALA A 23 6.69 -11.59 -3.41
N GLY A 24 8.03 -11.50 -3.44
CA GLY A 24 8.85 -11.23 -4.62
C GLY A 24 9.17 -9.73 -4.85
N PHE A 25 8.67 -8.84 -3.99
CA PHE A 25 8.97 -7.40 -4.02
C PHE A 25 9.83 -6.93 -2.85
N GLU A 26 10.37 -7.84 -2.07
CA GLU A 26 11.25 -7.53 -0.95
C GLU A 26 12.50 -6.73 -1.38
N PRO A 27 13.16 -7.03 -2.51
CA PRO A 27 14.30 -6.23 -2.98
C PRO A 27 13.90 -4.80 -3.37
N ASP A 28 12.73 -4.62 -3.99
CA ASP A 28 12.23 -3.31 -4.40
C ASP A 28 11.85 -2.47 -3.17
N LEU A 29 11.20 -3.08 -2.17
CA LEU A 29 10.90 -2.43 -0.90
C LEU A 29 12.18 -2.07 -0.12
N ALA A 30 13.19 -2.93 -0.12
CA ALA A 30 14.49 -2.65 0.50
C ALA A 30 15.20 -1.46 -0.18
N ALA A 31 15.14 -1.38 -1.51
CA ALA A 31 15.64 -0.24 -2.26
C ALA A 31 14.86 1.04 -1.94
N GLU A 32 13.54 0.95 -1.79
CA GLU A 32 12.68 2.08 -1.40
C GLU A 32 13.02 2.59 0.01
N PHE A 33 13.33 1.70 0.99
CA PHE A 33 13.84 2.09 2.30
C PHE A 33 15.11 2.94 2.18
N THR A 34 16.08 2.46 1.41
CA THR A 34 17.35 3.17 1.19
C THR A 34 17.13 4.54 0.55
N ALA A 35 16.26 4.60 -0.47
CA ALA A 35 15.97 5.85 -1.17
C ALA A 35 15.27 6.89 -0.26
N LYS A 36 14.25 6.48 0.48
CA LYS A 36 13.45 7.40 1.32
C LYS A 36 14.20 7.85 2.57
N PHE A 37 15.01 6.98 3.18
CA PHE A 37 15.74 7.34 4.38
C PHE A 37 17.08 8.02 4.07
N GLY A 38 17.51 7.98 2.80
CA GLY A 38 18.80 8.55 2.36
C GLY A 38 19.98 7.92 3.08
N ALA A 39 19.84 6.66 3.52
CA ALA A 39 20.83 5.91 4.26
C ALA A 39 20.66 4.40 4.01
N THR A 40 21.77 3.68 3.93
CA THR A 40 21.76 2.22 3.91
C THR A 40 21.42 1.69 5.30
N PRO A 41 20.47 0.73 5.44
CA PRO A 41 20.19 0.12 6.72
C PRO A 41 21.42 -0.60 7.28
N ARG A 42 21.59 -0.58 8.60
CA ARG A 42 22.65 -1.32 9.31
C ARG A 42 22.45 -2.83 9.22
N THR A 43 21.19 -3.25 9.34
CA THR A 43 20.77 -4.64 9.10
C THR A 43 19.51 -4.63 8.23
N LEU A 44 19.43 -5.63 7.37
CA LEU A 44 18.32 -5.80 6.46
C LEU A 44 17.93 -7.29 6.41
N VAL A 45 16.69 -7.58 6.79
CA VAL A 45 16.07 -8.89 6.59
C VAL A 45 15.07 -8.75 5.45
N ALA A 46 15.41 -9.28 4.29
CA ALA A 46 14.60 -9.26 3.08
C ALA A 46 14.73 -10.61 2.36
N LEU A 47 14.20 -11.66 2.98
CA LEU A 47 14.26 -13.01 2.44
C LEU A 47 13.36 -13.12 1.20
N PRO A 48 13.81 -13.76 0.13
CA PRO A 48 13.01 -13.95 -1.07
C PRO A 48 11.65 -14.60 -0.76
N LEU A 49 10.59 -14.02 -1.32
CA LEU A 49 9.21 -14.51 -1.18
C LEU A 49 8.68 -14.52 0.26
N SER A 50 9.31 -13.79 1.18
CA SER A 50 8.87 -13.70 2.57
C SER A 50 7.63 -12.83 2.76
N GLY A 51 7.36 -11.88 1.86
CA GLY A 51 6.26 -10.92 1.95
C GLY A 51 6.47 -9.81 2.99
N PHE A 52 7.68 -9.66 3.50
CA PHE A 52 8.03 -8.58 4.44
C PHE A 52 9.52 -8.21 4.37
N VAL A 53 9.83 -7.02 4.88
CA VAL A 53 11.20 -6.52 5.07
C VAL A 53 11.34 -5.96 6.48
N ILE A 54 12.43 -6.28 7.17
CA ILE A 54 12.84 -5.61 8.40
C ILE A 54 14.13 -4.86 8.13
N ALA A 55 14.12 -3.54 8.32
CA ALA A 55 15.26 -2.67 8.11
C ALA A 55 15.60 -1.89 9.38
N THR A 56 16.86 -1.97 9.82
CA THR A 56 17.36 -1.30 11.04
C THR A 56 18.31 -0.17 10.66
N PHE A 57 18.08 0.99 11.23
CA PHE A 57 18.85 2.21 10.99
C PHE A 57 19.45 2.75 12.26
N SER A 58 20.46 3.64 12.14
CA SER A 58 20.94 4.43 13.27
C SER A 58 19.83 5.37 13.77
N GLN A 59 19.86 5.76 15.03
CA GLN A 59 18.90 6.71 15.60
C GLN A 59 18.92 8.07 14.86
N LYS A 60 20.05 8.48 14.31
CA LYS A 60 20.18 9.70 13.52
C LYS A 60 19.35 9.59 12.21
N ASP A 61 19.48 8.47 11.50
CA ASP A 61 18.76 8.22 10.26
C ASP A 61 17.27 7.95 10.51
N ALA A 62 16.95 7.35 11.66
CA ALA A 62 15.58 7.08 12.09
C ALA A 62 14.74 8.35 12.33
N LYS A 63 15.37 9.49 12.68
CA LYS A 63 14.64 10.77 12.77
C LYS A 63 14.15 11.24 11.40
N ARG A 64 14.92 10.98 10.32
CA ARG A 64 14.45 11.18 8.93
C ARG A 64 13.34 10.20 8.58
N ALA A 65 13.46 8.96 9.05
CA ALA A 65 12.48 7.91 8.87
C ALA A 65 11.10 8.24 9.45
N ALA A 66 11.03 8.98 10.55
CA ALA A 66 9.76 9.36 11.18
C ALA A 66 8.86 10.19 10.25
N ALA A 67 9.46 10.96 9.33
CA ALA A 67 8.72 11.69 8.30
C ALA A 67 8.08 10.75 7.25
N HIS A 68 8.58 9.54 7.10
CA HIS A 68 8.12 8.55 6.12
C HIS A 68 7.41 7.36 6.80
N ALA A 69 6.89 7.55 8.03
CA ALA A 69 6.22 6.49 8.76
C ALA A 69 4.82 6.15 8.20
N ASP A 70 4.23 7.02 7.38
CA ASP A 70 2.93 6.77 6.78
C ASP A 70 3.06 5.75 5.63
N TRP A 71 2.40 4.61 5.79
CA TRP A 71 2.42 3.55 4.78
C TRP A 71 1.86 3.99 3.42
N ARG A 72 1.01 5.01 3.39
CA ARG A 72 0.39 5.54 2.17
C ARG A 72 1.39 6.18 1.22
N ASP A 73 2.53 6.65 1.75
CA ASP A 73 3.60 7.29 0.98
C ASP A 73 4.57 6.31 0.31
N TRP A 74 4.41 5.02 0.57
CA TRP A 74 5.28 3.96 0.05
C TRP A 74 4.69 3.31 -1.19
N ILE A 75 5.54 2.99 -2.14
CA ILE A 75 5.15 2.30 -3.38
C ILE A 75 4.87 0.82 -3.07
N PHE A 76 5.84 0.14 -2.48
CA PHE A 76 5.79 -1.32 -2.30
C PHE A 76 5.32 -1.75 -0.91
N ALA A 77 5.37 -0.88 0.09
CA ALA A 77 4.88 -1.23 1.42
C ALA A 77 3.34 -1.19 1.49
N ARG A 78 2.73 -2.28 1.95
CA ARG A 78 1.30 -2.37 2.30
C ARG A 78 1.03 -1.92 3.73
N GLN A 79 2.05 -2.01 4.59
CA GLN A 79 2.03 -1.63 5.99
C GLN A 79 3.42 -1.17 6.41
N MET A 80 3.49 -0.17 7.28
CA MET A 80 4.73 0.33 7.89
C MET A 80 4.57 0.33 9.39
N LEU A 81 5.47 -0.36 10.09
CA LEU A 81 5.41 -0.58 11.53
C LEU A 81 6.78 -0.33 12.16
N ARG A 82 6.80 0.28 13.34
CA ARG A 82 8.02 0.34 14.14
C ARG A 82 8.26 -1.02 14.79
N ALA A 83 9.41 -1.64 14.57
CA ALA A 83 9.65 -3.03 14.97
C ALA A 83 10.68 -3.19 16.09
N ASN A 84 10.56 -4.28 16.81
CA ASN A 84 11.69 -4.91 17.47
C ASN A 84 12.38 -5.82 16.44
N ALA A 85 13.67 -5.58 16.18
CA ALA A 85 14.41 -6.37 15.20
C ALA A 85 14.77 -7.78 15.69
N GLU A 86 14.78 -7.99 17.02
CA GLU A 86 15.12 -9.28 17.63
C GLU A 86 13.94 -10.26 17.46
N PRO A 87 14.14 -11.39 16.78
CA PRO A 87 13.12 -12.42 16.68
C PRO A 87 12.93 -13.14 18.01
N ILE A 88 11.69 -13.53 18.28
CA ILE A 88 11.33 -14.37 19.42
C ILE A 88 11.25 -15.81 18.90
N ALA A 89 12.12 -16.67 19.36
CA ALA A 89 12.06 -18.10 19.04
C ALA A 89 10.82 -18.75 19.67
N LEU A 90 10.08 -19.51 18.88
CA LEU A 90 8.83 -20.15 19.30
C LEU A 90 9.03 -21.67 19.45
N THR A 91 8.81 -22.17 20.64
CA THR A 91 8.78 -23.62 20.91
C THR A 91 7.41 -24.21 20.53
N THR A 92 7.35 -25.55 20.43
CA THR A 92 6.08 -26.23 20.15
C THR A 92 5.14 -26.24 21.35
N ASN A 93 5.68 -26.19 22.58
CA ASN A 93 4.91 -26.38 23.80
C ASN A 93 4.25 -25.09 24.31
N ASP A 94 4.98 -24.00 24.25
CA ASP A 94 4.47 -22.68 24.66
C ASP A 94 4.94 -21.58 23.73
N ARG A 95 3.99 -20.90 23.11
CA ARG A 95 4.24 -19.77 22.23
C ARG A 95 3.68 -18.46 22.81
N VAL A 96 2.77 -18.55 23.77
CA VAL A 96 2.11 -17.39 24.38
C VAL A 96 3.05 -16.67 25.35
N THR A 97 3.62 -17.40 26.31
CA THR A 97 4.48 -16.81 27.36
C THR A 97 5.66 -16.03 26.78
N PRO A 98 6.48 -16.55 25.84
CA PRO A 98 7.61 -15.80 25.32
C PRO A 98 7.19 -14.54 24.55
N ILE A 99 6.09 -14.60 23.79
CA ILE A 99 5.56 -13.43 23.06
C ILE A 99 5.08 -12.36 24.05
N VAL A 100 4.28 -12.74 25.05
CA VAL A 100 3.72 -11.80 26.03
C VAL A 100 4.83 -11.18 26.89
N ALA A 101 5.81 -11.97 27.32
CA ALA A 101 6.96 -11.48 28.10
C ALA A 101 7.79 -10.47 27.29
N ALA A 102 8.16 -10.81 26.06
CA ALA A 102 8.89 -9.91 25.17
C ALA A 102 8.09 -8.64 24.86
N ALA A 103 6.78 -8.76 24.62
CA ALA A 103 5.91 -7.61 24.37
C ALA A 103 5.89 -6.66 25.56
N LYS A 104 5.71 -7.15 26.80
CA LYS A 104 5.71 -6.32 28.01
C LYS A 104 7.02 -5.54 28.18
N VAL A 105 8.17 -6.23 28.01
CA VAL A 105 9.49 -5.60 28.12
C VAL A 105 9.66 -4.53 27.03
N TRP A 106 9.38 -4.87 25.78
CA TRP A 106 9.57 -3.94 24.67
C TRP A 106 8.63 -2.74 24.73
N LEU A 107 7.34 -2.93 25.06
CA LEU A 107 6.38 -1.84 25.24
C LEU A 107 6.81 -0.87 26.33
N ALA A 108 7.32 -1.36 27.46
CA ALA A 108 7.88 -0.53 28.53
C ALA A 108 9.07 0.32 28.03
N GLN A 109 9.99 -0.27 27.26
CA GLN A 109 11.11 0.45 26.62
C GLN A 109 10.62 1.55 25.65
N GLN A 110 9.52 1.29 24.94
CA GLN A 110 8.89 2.26 24.03
C GLN A 110 8.02 3.31 24.77
N LYS A 111 7.87 3.21 26.08
CA LYS A 111 6.96 4.04 26.92
C LYS A 111 5.50 3.92 26.49
N ILE A 112 5.10 2.76 25.96
CA ILE A 112 3.72 2.48 25.58
C ILE A 112 3.03 1.82 26.77
N THR A 113 2.02 2.47 27.33
CA THR A 113 1.27 1.98 28.50
C THR A 113 -0.09 1.41 28.11
N LYS A 114 -0.59 1.73 26.90
CA LYS A 114 -1.89 1.30 26.38
C LYS A 114 -1.82 1.00 24.89
N LEU A 115 -2.52 -0.05 24.49
CA LEU A 115 -2.73 -0.50 23.11
C LEU A 115 -4.23 -0.48 22.80
N GLY A 116 -4.60 -0.09 21.59
CA GLY A 116 -5.98 -0.22 21.11
C GLY A 116 -6.32 -1.67 20.73
N ALA A 117 -5.33 -2.41 20.19
CA ALA A 117 -5.50 -3.79 19.78
C ALA A 117 -4.17 -4.55 19.73
N VAL A 118 -4.27 -5.88 19.65
CA VAL A 118 -3.16 -6.75 19.21
C VAL A 118 -3.60 -7.55 18.00
N TRP A 119 -2.73 -7.64 17.00
CA TRP A 119 -2.95 -8.44 15.78
C TRP A 119 -1.85 -9.48 15.64
N ILE A 120 -2.26 -10.74 15.53
CA ILE A 120 -1.36 -11.85 15.24
C ILE A 120 -1.45 -12.15 13.76
N GLU A 121 -0.35 -11.88 13.06
CA GLU A 121 -0.29 -11.90 11.61
C GLU A 121 0.72 -12.93 11.10
N TYR A 122 0.63 -13.27 9.84
CA TYR A 122 1.55 -14.15 9.14
C TYR A 122 1.70 -13.64 7.69
N PRO A 123 2.85 -13.87 7.01
CA PRO A 123 3.05 -13.38 5.66
C PRO A 123 1.96 -13.84 4.68
N ASP A 124 1.57 -12.97 3.75
CA ASP A 124 0.61 -13.31 2.67
C ASP A 124 1.30 -14.14 1.58
N THR A 125 1.79 -15.31 1.99
CA THR A 125 2.48 -16.31 1.17
C THR A 125 1.84 -17.68 1.35
N ASN A 126 2.16 -18.65 0.50
CA ASN A 126 1.65 -20.02 0.68
C ASN A 126 2.10 -20.63 2.00
N ASP A 127 3.38 -20.47 2.35
CA ASP A 127 3.95 -20.97 3.61
C ASP A 127 3.37 -20.23 4.82
N GLY A 128 3.16 -18.91 4.69
CA GLY A 128 2.52 -18.10 5.72
C GLY A 128 1.09 -18.55 6.00
N LYS A 129 0.30 -18.91 4.98
CA LYS A 129 -1.08 -19.39 5.15
C LYS A 129 -1.19 -20.66 6.02
N ALA A 130 -0.15 -21.49 6.05
CA ALA A 130 -0.10 -22.65 6.95
C ALA A 130 -0.14 -22.25 8.44
N LEU A 131 0.26 -21.01 8.78
CA LEU A 131 0.24 -20.47 10.14
C LEU A 131 -1.14 -19.90 10.54
N SER A 132 -2.14 -19.87 9.66
CA SER A 132 -3.43 -19.21 9.89
C SER A 132 -4.16 -19.72 11.13
N LYS A 133 -4.23 -21.04 11.32
CA LYS A 133 -4.87 -21.67 12.50
C LYS A 133 -4.11 -21.33 13.79
N LEU A 134 -2.76 -21.32 13.72
CA LEU A 134 -1.93 -20.94 14.85
C LEU A 134 -2.15 -19.45 15.20
N ALA A 135 -2.13 -18.57 14.22
CA ALA A 135 -2.36 -17.15 14.43
C ALA A 135 -3.73 -16.88 15.10
N GLN A 136 -4.80 -17.55 14.64
CA GLN A 136 -6.13 -17.45 15.27
C GLN A 136 -6.14 -17.92 16.73
N ALA A 137 -5.48 -19.05 17.04
CA ALA A 137 -5.37 -19.55 18.41
C ALA A 137 -4.57 -18.61 19.32
N LEU A 138 -3.50 -18.04 18.82
CA LEU A 138 -2.67 -17.10 19.55
C LEU A 138 -3.33 -15.74 19.72
N GLN A 139 -4.12 -15.29 18.73
CA GLN A 139 -4.88 -14.03 18.77
C GLN A 139 -5.74 -13.93 20.03
N LEU A 140 -6.50 -14.99 20.33
CA LEU A 140 -7.36 -15.03 21.52
C LEU A 140 -6.54 -15.03 22.80
N ARG A 141 -5.55 -15.92 22.93
CA ARG A 141 -4.77 -16.11 24.16
C ARG A 141 -3.91 -14.90 24.51
N ILE A 142 -3.16 -14.39 23.54
CA ILE A 142 -2.32 -13.19 23.74
C ILE A 142 -3.18 -11.98 24.04
N GLY A 143 -4.33 -11.83 23.37
CA GLY A 143 -5.29 -10.75 23.62
C GLY A 143 -5.78 -10.78 25.08
N LEU A 144 -6.17 -11.96 25.60
CA LEU A 144 -6.59 -12.12 27.00
C LEU A 144 -5.48 -11.77 27.99
N GLU A 145 -4.26 -12.26 27.78
CA GLU A 145 -3.11 -12.01 28.67
C GLU A 145 -2.73 -10.51 28.71
N LEU A 146 -2.73 -9.84 27.55
CA LEU A 146 -2.44 -8.40 27.49
C LEU A 146 -3.58 -7.56 28.10
N THR A 147 -4.83 -8.01 27.95
CA THR A 147 -5.99 -7.36 28.60
C THR A 147 -5.93 -7.53 30.12
N ALA A 148 -5.67 -8.75 30.61
CA ALA A 148 -5.52 -9.02 32.04
C ALA A 148 -4.37 -8.22 32.67
N SER A 149 -3.31 -7.96 31.89
CA SER A 149 -2.19 -7.10 32.29
C SER A 149 -2.52 -5.60 32.22
N GLY A 150 -3.73 -5.22 31.83
CA GLY A 150 -4.16 -3.83 31.69
C GLY A 150 -3.50 -3.08 30.51
N LEU A 151 -2.84 -3.77 29.60
CA LEU A 151 -2.18 -3.16 28.44
C LEU A 151 -3.14 -2.86 27.29
N ILE A 152 -4.21 -3.63 27.11
CA ILE A 152 -5.21 -3.35 26.07
C ILE A 152 -6.35 -2.55 26.69
N LYS A 153 -6.67 -1.40 26.05
CA LYS A 153 -7.86 -0.61 26.30
C LYS A 153 -8.78 -0.78 25.10
N LYS A 154 -9.91 -1.47 25.31
CA LYS A 154 -10.91 -1.63 24.26
C LYS A 154 -11.44 -0.29 23.78
N ASP A 155 -11.76 -0.20 22.50
CA ASP A 155 -12.41 0.95 21.85
C ASP A 155 -11.58 2.25 21.92
N ASP A 156 -10.25 2.14 21.94
CA ASP A 156 -9.34 3.27 21.80
C ASP A 156 -8.64 3.22 20.44
N ASP A 157 -9.34 3.70 19.41
CA ASP A 157 -8.84 3.73 18.04
C ASP A 157 -7.64 4.67 17.85
N ALA A 158 -7.39 5.55 18.79
CA ALA A 158 -6.23 6.45 18.78
C ALA A 158 -4.97 5.81 19.35
N ALA A 159 -5.10 4.73 20.14
CA ALA A 159 -3.96 4.02 20.71
C ALA A 159 -3.24 3.17 19.66
N PRO A 160 -1.90 2.99 19.79
CA PRO A 160 -1.14 2.15 18.88
C PRO A 160 -1.59 0.69 18.95
N ARG A 161 -1.39 -0.05 17.86
CA ARG A 161 -1.65 -1.48 17.78
C ARG A 161 -0.35 -2.27 17.89
N LEU A 162 -0.38 -3.35 18.67
CA LEU A 162 0.70 -4.33 18.66
C LEU A 162 0.48 -5.33 17.54
N HIS A 163 1.46 -5.46 16.67
CA HIS A 163 1.51 -6.49 15.64
C HIS A 163 2.51 -7.57 16.05
N VAL A 164 2.11 -8.82 15.91
CA VAL A 164 2.98 -9.99 16.14
C VAL A 164 3.02 -10.76 14.82
N LEU A 165 4.12 -10.63 14.08
CA LEU A 165 4.32 -11.34 12.83
C LEU A 165 4.92 -12.72 13.13
N LEU A 166 4.17 -13.78 12.85
CA LEU A 166 4.64 -15.17 12.89
C LEU A 166 5.33 -15.51 11.58
N THR A 167 6.46 -16.21 11.64
CA THR A 167 7.17 -16.67 10.44
C THR A 167 7.23 -18.20 10.34
N PRO A 168 7.39 -18.77 9.12
CA PRO A 168 7.57 -20.21 8.93
C PRO A 168 8.78 -20.78 9.66
N GLN A 169 9.77 -19.96 9.99
CA GLN A 169 10.99 -20.32 10.73
C GLN A 169 10.75 -20.56 12.24
N ARG A 170 9.49 -20.56 12.68
CA ARG A 170 9.08 -20.65 14.09
C ARG A 170 9.61 -19.48 14.94
N GLU A 171 9.53 -18.30 14.37
CA GLU A 171 9.87 -17.05 15.03
C GLU A 171 8.67 -16.11 15.03
N ALA A 172 8.70 -15.14 15.94
CA ALA A 172 7.77 -14.03 15.95
C ALA A 172 8.53 -12.70 16.04
N PHE A 173 8.06 -11.69 15.31
CA PHE A 173 8.54 -10.32 15.41
C PHE A 173 7.45 -9.44 16.01
N LEU A 174 7.84 -8.53 16.91
CA LEU A 174 6.94 -7.53 17.47
C LEU A 174 7.05 -6.23 16.70
N ALA A 175 5.93 -5.60 16.45
CA ALA A 175 5.92 -4.28 15.85
C ALA A 175 4.74 -3.42 16.36
N LEU A 176 4.88 -2.11 16.32
CA LEU A 176 3.87 -1.14 16.70
C LEU A 176 3.37 -0.40 15.46
N GLY A 177 2.07 -0.43 15.25
CA GLY A 177 1.36 0.37 14.27
C GLY A 177 0.81 1.64 14.89
N ASP A 178 1.20 2.79 14.36
CA ASP A 178 0.57 4.08 14.68
C ASP A 178 -0.87 4.07 14.17
N ALA A 179 -1.83 4.50 14.98
CA ALA A 179 -3.25 4.47 14.63
C ALA A 179 -3.59 5.26 13.36
N GLN A 180 -2.85 6.33 13.08
CA GLN A 180 -3.12 7.22 11.93
C GLN A 180 -2.23 6.92 10.72
N LYS A 181 -1.01 6.40 10.95
CA LYS A 181 0.03 6.21 9.92
C LYS A 181 0.22 4.78 9.48
N SER A 182 -0.41 3.82 10.15
CA SER A 182 -0.42 2.42 9.75
C SER A 182 -1.77 2.04 9.14
N SER A 183 -1.78 1.02 8.27
CA SER A 183 -3.02 0.55 7.65
C SER A 183 -4.01 0.05 8.71
N SER A 184 -5.28 0.32 8.50
CA SER A 184 -6.38 -0.16 9.36
C SER A 184 -6.77 -1.62 9.10
N TRP A 185 -6.09 -2.29 8.18
CA TRP A 185 -6.34 -3.69 7.87
C TRP A 185 -5.16 -4.58 8.23
N PRO A 186 -5.43 -5.81 8.72
CA PRO A 186 -4.37 -6.80 8.91
C PRO A 186 -3.56 -7.00 7.63
N LEU A 187 -2.24 -7.11 7.77
CA LEU A 187 -1.27 -7.21 6.67
C LEU A 187 -1.29 -6.02 5.69
N GLY A 188 -2.03 -4.95 5.99
CA GLY A 188 -2.27 -3.85 5.07
C GLY A 188 -3.20 -4.19 3.90
N ILE A 189 -4.02 -5.24 4.01
CA ILE A 189 -4.87 -5.76 2.93
C ILE A 189 -6.35 -5.55 3.26
N ALA A 190 -6.99 -4.64 2.54
CA ALA A 190 -8.43 -4.43 2.57
C ALA A 190 -9.17 -5.52 1.77
N ARG A 191 -9.39 -6.70 2.31
CA ARG A 191 -9.95 -7.86 1.60
C ARG A 191 -11.34 -7.58 1.02
N LEU A 192 -11.35 -6.91 -0.15
CA LEU A 192 -12.56 -6.56 -0.88
C LEU A 192 -13.26 -7.81 -1.43
N LYS A 193 -14.59 -7.82 -1.39
CA LYS A 193 -15.39 -8.88 -1.98
C LYS A 193 -15.64 -8.60 -3.45
N MET A 194 -15.47 -9.63 -4.30
CA MET A 194 -15.79 -9.56 -5.72
C MET A 194 -17.32 -9.53 -5.89
N PRO A 195 -17.88 -8.48 -6.53
CA PRO A 195 -19.29 -8.49 -6.91
C PRO A 195 -19.58 -9.59 -7.93
N ARG A 196 -20.74 -10.23 -7.84
CA ARG A 196 -21.09 -11.36 -8.73
C ARG A 196 -21.28 -10.94 -10.18
N GLU A 197 -21.82 -9.76 -10.37
CA GLU A 197 -22.16 -9.16 -11.68
C GLU A 197 -20.98 -8.55 -12.39
N ALA A 198 -19.87 -8.36 -11.68
CA ALA A 198 -18.69 -7.70 -12.23
C ALA A 198 -18.05 -8.53 -13.37
N PRO A 199 -17.72 -7.91 -14.51
CA PRO A 199 -17.33 -8.62 -15.73
C PRO A 199 -15.94 -9.24 -15.64
N SER A 200 -15.09 -8.81 -14.71
CA SER A 200 -13.73 -9.34 -14.55
C SER A 200 -13.12 -9.05 -13.18
N ARG A 201 -12.04 -9.74 -12.85
CA ARG A 201 -11.27 -9.50 -11.62
C ARG A 201 -10.61 -8.12 -11.56
N SER A 202 -10.38 -7.46 -12.69
CA SER A 202 -9.82 -6.10 -12.73
C SER A 202 -10.72 -5.08 -12.04
N THR A 203 -12.02 -5.39 -11.88
CA THR A 203 -12.97 -4.62 -11.06
C THR A 203 -12.45 -4.32 -9.67
N LEU A 204 -11.77 -5.28 -9.04
CA LEU A 204 -11.21 -5.10 -7.69
C LEU A 204 -9.98 -4.20 -7.66
N LYS A 205 -9.22 -4.07 -8.75
CA LYS A 205 -8.08 -3.14 -8.81
C LYS A 205 -8.55 -1.69 -8.67
N LEU A 206 -9.55 -1.29 -9.46
CA LEU A 206 -10.08 0.08 -9.36
C LEU A 206 -10.80 0.31 -8.03
N ALA A 207 -11.56 -0.68 -7.54
CA ALA A 207 -12.19 -0.58 -6.22
C ALA A 207 -11.17 -0.35 -5.11
N GLU A 208 -10.08 -1.12 -5.10
CA GLU A 208 -9.00 -0.96 -4.12
C GLU A 208 -8.27 0.39 -4.31
N ALA A 209 -8.01 0.80 -5.55
CA ALA A 209 -7.39 2.09 -5.85
C ALA A 209 -8.21 3.26 -5.29
N LEU A 210 -9.52 3.26 -5.52
CA LEU A 210 -10.42 4.27 -4.97
C LEU A 210 -10.40 4.26 -3.44
N HIS A 211 -10.47 3.09 -2.85
CA HIS A 211 -10.45 2.93 -1.39
C HIS A 211 -9.14 3.43 -0.76
N ILE A 212 -7.99 3.15 -1.38
CA ILE A 212 -6.66 3.53 -0.84
C ILE A 212 -6.31 4.99 -1.14
N PHE A 213 -6.59 5.48 -2.35
CA PHE A 213 -6.17 6.81 -2.77
C PHE A 213 -7.20 7.90 -2.46
N VAL A 214 -8.47 7.55 -2.45
CA VAL A 214 -9.59 8.47 -2.28
C VAL A 214 -10.23 8.33 -0.90
N GLY A 215 -10.46 7.09 -0.44
CA GLY A 215 -11.02 6.79 0.88
C GLY A 215 -12.35 7.51 1.11
N ASP A 216 -12.53 8.08 2.30
CA ASP A 216 -13.77 8.76 2.73
C ASP A 216 -14.15 9.99 1.88
N ASN A 217 -13.24 10.45 1.02
CA ASN A 217 -13.56 11.54 0.09
C ASN A 217 -14.19 11.07 -1.23
N GLU A 218 -14.46 9.77 -1.40
CA GLU A 218 -14.92 9.22 -2.67
C GLU A 218 -16.20 9.90 -3.15
N GLU A 219 -17.23 9.99 -2.34
CA GLU A 219 -18.51 10.64 -2.70
C GLU A 219 -18.36 12.13 -3.03
N ARG A 220 -17.35 12.79 -2.49
CA ARG A 220 -17.09 14.21 -2.76
C ARG A 220 -16.42 14.45 -4.10
N ILE A 221 -15.53 13.57 -4.53
CA ILE A 221 -14.71 13.76 -5.73
C ILE A 221 -15.11 12.87 -6.91
N MET A 222 -15.95 11.87 -6.68
CA MET A 222 -16.55 11.01 -7.70
C MET A 222 -18.07 11.01 -7.52
N ARG A 223 -18.73 11.91 -8.24
CA ARG A 223 -20.17 12.17 -8.11
C ARG A 223 -20.93 11.63 -9.31
N PRO A 224 -22.19 11.26 -9.14
CA PRO A 224 -23.07 10.96 -10.27
C PRO A 224 -23.01 12.07 -11.35
N ASP A 225 -23.28 11.71 -12.59
CA ASP A 225 -23.26 12.55 -13.78
C ASP A 225 -21.89 13.10 -14.21
N MET A 226 -20.83 12.82 -13.46
CA MET A 226 -19.47 13.07 -13.94
C MET A 226 -19.15 12.22 -15.17
N ARG A 227 -18.25 12.74 -16.02
CA ARG A 227 -17.79 12.05 -17.22
C ARG A 227 -16.45 11.38 -16.99
N ALA A 228 -16.34 10.14 -17.44
CA ALA A 228 -15.12 9.38 -17.39
C ALA A 228 -14.74 8.78 -18.75
N VAL A 229 -13.46 8.56 -18.94
CA VAL A 229 -12.92 7.76 -20.04
C VAL A 229 -12.16 6.58 -19.43
N ASP A 230 -12.46 5.37 -19.95
CA ASP A 230 -11.76 4.13 -19.60
C ASP A 230 -10.94 3.67 -20.81
N LEU A 231 -9.60 3.76 -20.71
CA LEU A 231 -8.67 3.36 -21.76
C LEU A 231 -8.18 1.93 -21.50
N GLY A 232 -8.46 1.03 -22.47
CA GLY A 232 -8.25 -0.42 -22.29
C GLY A 232 -9.39 -1.05 -21.51
N ALA A 233 -10.62 -0.65 -21.83
CA ALA A 233 -11.81 -0.94 -21.05
C ALA A 233 -12.18 -2.43 -21.00
N ALA A 234 -11.98 -3.20 -22.09
CA ALA A 234 -12.47 -4.58 -22.18
C ALA A 234 -11.80 -5.51 -21.15
N PRO A 235 -12.57 -6.40 -20.53
CA PRO A 235 -13.99 -6.70 -20.70
C PRO A 235 -14.94 -5.78 -19.89
N GLY A 236 -14.46 -4.71 -19.22
CA GLY A 236 -15.29 -3.71 -18.58
C GLY A 236 -15.19 -3.63 -17.05
N GLY A 237 -14.16 -4.22 -16.45
CA GLY A 237 -14.04 -4.23 -14.98
C GLY A 237 -13.95 -2.84 -14.36
N TRP A 238 -13.23 -1.93 -14.98
CA TRP A 238 -13.10 -0.54 -14.52
C TRP A 238 -14.32 0.29 -14.91
N THR A 239 -14.81 0.14 -16.14
CA THR A 239 -16.08 0.75 -16.59
C THR A 239 -17.22 0.40 -15.61
N TRP A 240 -17.32 -0.87 -15.16
CA TRP A 240 -18.32 -1.33 -14.20
C TRP A 240 -18.27 -0.55 -12.87
N GLN A 241 -17.06 -0.34 -12.34
CA GLN A 241 -16.87 0.44 -11.11
C GLN A 241 -17.33 1.90 -11.26
N LEU A 242 -17.10 2.49 -12.43
CA LEU A 242 -17.46 3.87 -12.69
C LEU A 242 -18.98 4.07 -12.85
N ILE A 243 -19.67 3.18 -13.59
CA ILE A 243 -21.12 3.29 -13.76
C ILE A 243 -21.88 3.03 -12.47
N HIS A 244 -21.37 2.14 -11.59
CA HIS A 244 -21.98 1.90 -10.28
C HIS A 244 -21.82 3.09 -9.30
N ARG A 245 -21.04 4.09 -9.69
CA ARG A 245 -20.95 5.40 -9.03
C ARG A 245 -21.71 6.49 -9.79
N GLY A 246 -22.49 6.11 -10.80
CA GLY A 246 -23.33 7.01 -11.59
C GLY A 246 -22.58 7.85 -12.64
N LEU A 247 -21.36 7.47 -13.04
CA LEU A 247 -20.60 8.22 -14.03
C LEU A 247 -21.00 7.81 -15.45
N HIS A 248 -21.00 8.79 -16.37
CA HIS A 248 -21.08 8.54 -17.81
C HIS A 248 -19.70 8.15 -18.34
N VAL A 249 -19.56 6.93 -18.84
CA VAL A 249 -18.26 6.36 -19.24
C VAL A 249 -18.15 6.22 -20.76
N THR A 250 -17.11 6.81 -21.34
CA THR A 250 -16.67 6.44 -22.69
C THR A 250 -15.59 5.36 -22.55
N ALA A 251 -15.98 4.13 -22.89
CA ALA A 251 -15.10 2.96 -22.82
C ALA A 251 -14.38 2.78 -24.16
N ILE A 252 -13.05 2.82 -24.16
CA ILE A 252 -12.19 2.74 -25.35
C ILE A 252 -11.45 1.41 -25.36
N ASP A 253 -11.80 0.53 -26.26
CA ASP A 253 -11.14 -0.75 -26.46
C ASP A 253 -11.62 -1.42 -27.75
N ASN A 254 -10.74 -2.15 -28.46
CA ASN A 254 -11.12 -2.97 -29.61
C ASN A 254 -11.83 -4.27 -29.20
N GLY A 255 -11.66 -4.73 -27.96
CA GLY A 255 -12.35 -5.86 -27.36
C GLY A 255 -13.82 -5.55 -27.02
N THR A 256 -14.57 -6.58 -26.64
CA THR A 256 -15.99 -6.44 -26.30
C THR A 256 -16.19 -6.24 -24.79
N LEU A 257 -17.09 -5.35 -24.42
CA LEU A 257 -17.60 -5.24 -23.06
C LEU A 257 -18.52 -6.42 -22.74
N LYS A 258 -18.68 -6.77 -21.45
CA LYS A 258 -19.47 -7.92 -21.00
C LYS A 258 -20.56 -7.51 -20.01
N GLY A 259 -21.56 -8.40 -19.89
CA GLY A 259 -22.64 -8.25 -18.91
C GLY A 259 -23.49 -7.02 -19.16
N GLU A 260 -23.92 -6.37 -18.10
CA GLU A 260 -24.79 -5.18 -18.12
C GLU A 260 -24.20 -3.97 -18.82
N LEU A 261 -22.90 -4.00 -19.19
CA LEU A 261 -22.24 -2.86 -19.83
C LEU A 261 -22.60 -2.71 -21.30
N VAL A 262 -23.07 -3.77 -21.96
CA VAL A 262 -23.29 -3.81 -23.41
C VAL A 262 -24.37 -2.81 -23.83
N ASP A 263 -25.48 -2.73 -23.07
CA ASP A 263 -26.62 -1.87 -23.39
C ASP A 263 -26.91 -0.85 -22.27
N ASN A 264 -25.89 -0.49 -21.48
CA ASN A 264 -26.07 0.42 -20.37
C ASN A 264 -26.07 1.88 -20.85
N ALA A 265 -27.09 2.64 -20.45
CA ALA A 265 -27.26 4.04 -20.84
C ALA A 265 -26.11 4.98 -20.41
N LEU A 266 -25.35 4.59 -19.37
CA LEU A 266 -24.17 5.33 -18.90
C LEU A 266 -22.91 4.99 -19.67
N VAL A 267 -22.92 3.98 -20.58
CA VAL A 267 -21.73 3.47 -21.27
C VAL A 267 -21.79 3.80 -22.77
N LYS A 268 -20.76 4.44 -23.24
CA LYS A 268 -20.51 4.60 -24.69
C LYS A 268 -19.24 3.82 -25.04
N HIS A 269 -19.37 2.66 -25.67
CA HIS A 269 -18.23 1.90 -26.15
C HIS A 269 -17.77 2.37 -27.53
N LEU A 270 -16.48 2.67 -27.66
CA LEU A 270 -15.82 3.01 -28.93
C LEU A 270 -14.69 2.02 -29.19
N ARG A 271 -14.73 1.38 -30.36
CA ARG A 271 -13.67 0.48 -30.81
C ARG A 271 -12.54 1.28 -31.45
N GLU A 272 -11.69 1.83 -30.59
CA GLU A 272 -10.60 2.72 -30.96
C GLU A 272 -9.32 2.35 -30.18
N ASP A 273 -8.18 2.79 -30.70
CA ASP A 273 -6.89 2.69 -30.00
C ASP A 273 -6.83 3.74 -28.87
N GLY A 274 -6.70 3.29 -27.63
CA GLY A 274 -6.62 4.16 -26.45
C GLY A 274 -5.47 5.18 -26.50
N PHE A 275 -4.37 4.88 -27.22
CA PHE A 275 -3.28 5.84 -27.41
C PHE A 275 -3.64 6.95 -28.41
N ARG A 276 -4.56 6.69 -29.32
CA ARG A 276 -5.00 7.64 -30.38
C ARG A 276 -6.26 8.39 -30.01
N TYR A 277 -7.04 7.85 -29.09
CA TYR A 277 -8.30 8.49 -28.68
C TYR A 277 -8.05 9.89 -28.09
N ARG A 278 -8.91 10.83 -28.44
CA ARG A 278 -8.92 12.22 -27.96
C ARG A 278 -10.34 12.60 -27.58
N PRO A 279 -10.60 13.03 -26.33
CA PRO A 279 -11.95 13.41 -25.92
C PRO A 279 -12.35 14.73 -26.59
N LYS A 280 -13.59 14.82 -27.07
CA LYS A 280 -14.10 16.05 -27.66
C LYS A 280 -14.27 17.21 -26.67
N ARG A 281 -14.35 16.89 -25.38
CA ARG A 281 -14.44 17.83 -24.25
C ARG A 281 -13.67 17.24 -23.07
N PRO A 282 -13.10 18.05 -22.18
CA PRO A 282 -12.48 17.58 -20.95
C PRO A 282 -13.44 16.69 -20.15
N VAL A 283 -12.88 15.70 -19.47
CA VAL A 283 -13.60 14.75 -18.60
C VAL A 283 -13.14 14.89 -17.15
N ASP A 284 -13.98 14.47 -16.22
CA ASP A 284 -13.66 14.54 -14.79
C ASP A 284 -12.65 13.49 -14.38
N TRP A 285 -12.71 12.32 -15.03
CA TRP A 285 -11.85 11.18 -14.74
C TRP A 285 -11.32 10.52 -16.01
N MET A 286 -10.07 10.15 -15.99
CA MET A 286 -9.49 9.17 -16.91
C MET A 286 -9.00 7.98 -16.13
N VAL A 287 -9.34 6.77 -16.56
CA VAL A 287 -8.81 5.53 -16.02
C VAL A 287 -8.15 4.71 -17.11
N CYS A 288 -7.09 3.94 -16.76
CA CYS A 288 -6.29 3.24 -17.76
C CYS A 288 -5.69 1.95 -17.17
N ASP A 289 -6.13 0.77 -17.66
CA ASP A 289 -5.54 -0.55 -17.34
C ASP A 289 -5.02 -1.26 -18.61
N MET A 290 -4.46 -0.49 -19.54
CA MET A 290 -3.88 -1.04 -20.77
C MET A 290 -2.61 -1.85 -20.47
N VAL A 291 -2.44 -2.99 -21.18
CA VAL A 291 -1.23 -3.81 -21.11
C VAL A 291 -0.19 -3.25 -22.07
N GLU A 292 0.69 -2.40 -21.56
CA GLU A 292 1.72 -1.73 -22.33
C GLU A 292 2.95 -1.40 -21.46
N GLN A 293 4.04 -0.96 -22.09
CA GLN A 293 5.25 -0.52 -21.39
C GLN A 293 4.96 0.66 -20.45
N PRO A 294 5.48 0.66 -19.22
CA PRO A 294 5.21 1.71 -18.22
C PRO A 294 5.46 3.12 -18.75
N ALA A 295 6.59 3.33 -19.44
CA ALA A 295 6.95 4.64 -19.98
C ALA A 295 5.93 5.18 -21.01
N ARG A 296 5.29 4.31 -21.81
CA ARG A 296 4.24 4.72 -22.76
C ARG A 296 2.96 5.13 -22.03
N ILE A 297 2.57 4.40 -20.99
CA ILE A 297 1.43 4.78 -20.14
C ILE A 297 1.72 6.09 -19.41
N ALA A 298 2.90 6.26 -18.83
CA ALA A 298 3.29 7.50 -18.17
C ALA A 298 3.24 8.71 -19.12
N ALA A 299 3.74 8.55 -20.35
CA ALA A 299 3.65 9.59 -21.39
C ALA A 299 2.19 9.90 -21.79
N LEU A 300 1.34 8.88 -21.87
CA LEU A 300 -0.09 9.04 -22.14
C LEU A 300 -0.77 9.84 -21.02
N VAL A 301 -0.57 9.47 -19.77
CA VAL A 301 -1.12 10.18 -18.60
C VAL A 301 -0.62 11.63 -18.58
N ALA A 302 0.69 11.84 -18.76
CA ALA A 302 1.28 13.18 -18.84
C ALA A 302 0.63 14.04 -19.95
N MET A 303 0.41 13.46 -21.12
CA MET A 303 -0.27 14.14 -22.23
C MET A 303 -1.70 14.54 -21.85
N TRP A 304 -2.48 13.65 -21.23
CA TRP A 304 -3.87 13.95 -20.84
C TRP A 304 -3.96 15.13 -19.88
N PHE A 305 -3.03 15.26 -18.94
CA PHE A 305 -2.98 16.39 -18.02
C PHE A 305 -2.48 17.66 -18.72
N ARG A 306 -1.46 17.56 -19.56
CA ARG A 306 -0.90 18.71 -20.29
C ARG A 306 -1.91 19.35 -21.25
N GLU A 307 -2.70 18.53 -21.95
CA GLU A 307 -3.75 18.99 -22.86
C GLU A 307 -5.05 19.41 -22.13
N GLY A 308 -5.10 19.28 -20.80
CA GLY A 308 -6.27 19.61 -19.99
C GLY A 308 -7.49 18.70 -20.23
N TRP A 309 -7.26 17.48 -20.71
CA TRP A 309 -8.36 16.56 -21.02
C TRP A 309 -8.95 15.87 -19.80
N THR A 310 -8.23 15.85 -18.67
CA THR A 310 -8.73 15.30 -17.43
C THR A 310 -8.25 16.09 -16.21
N GLU A 311 -9.04 16.02 -15.14
CA GLU A 311 -8.70 16.57 -13.83
C GLU A 311 -8.17 15.51 -12.87
N ARG A 312 -8.48 14.24 -13.11
CA ARG A 312 -8.16 13.10 -12.24
C ARG A 312 -7.87 11.85 -13.07
N CYS A 313 -6.91 11.07 -12.60
CA CYS A 313 -6.53 9.84 -13.29
C CYS A 313 -6.21 8.73 -12.30
N ILE A 314 -6.67 7.50 -12.60
CA ILE A 314 -6.16 6.25 -12.02
C ILE A 314 -5.62 5.39 -13.18
N PHE A 315 -4.41 4.88 -13.04
CA PHE A 315 -3.76 4.12 -14.09
C PHE A 315 -2.87 3.02 -13.55
N ASN A 316 -2.63 1.97 -14.33
CA ASN A 316 -1.71 0.90 -14.00
C ASN A 316 -0.42 0.99 -14.82
N LEU A 317 0.71 0.71 -14.16
CA LEU A 317 2.02 0.55 -14.79
C LEU A 317 2.47 -0.91 -14.64
N LYS A 318 2.61 -1.62 -15.75
CA LYS A 318 3.16 -3.00 -15.78
C LYS A 318 4.65 -2.94 -15.53
N LEU A 319 5.12 -3.61 -14.49
CA LEU A 319 6.51 -3.50 -14.07
C LEU A 319 7.42 -4.53 -14.74
N PRO A 320 8.68 -4.18 -15.01
CA PRO A 320 9.68 -5.15 -15.46
C PRO A 320 10.03 -6.13 -14.35
N MET A 321 10.67 -7.24 -14.69
CA MET A 321 11.13 -8.26 -13.72
C MET A 321 12.21 -7.74 -12.76
N LYS A 322 12.96 -6.69 -13.13
CA LYS A 322 14.07 -6.12 -12.36
C LYS A 322 13.99 -4.60 -12.38
N LYS A 323 14.61 -3.94 -11.38
CA LYS A 323 14.70 -2.47 -11.27
C LYS A 323 13.32 -1.78 -11.28
N ARG A 324 12.34 -2.39 -10.59
CA ARG A 324 10.96 -1.89 -10.56
C ARG A 324 10.87 -0.50 -9.97
N LEU A 325 11.61 -0.21 -8.89
CA LEU A 325 11.65 1.12 -8.27
C LEU A 325 12.18 2.19 -9.24
N ASP A 326 13.25 1.90 -9.99
CA ASP A 326 13.81 2.82 -10.97
C ASP A 326 12.80 3.16 -12.07
N GLU A 327 12.08 2.14 -12.55
CA GLU A 327 11.06 2.32 -13.59
C GLU A 327 9.89 3.17 -13.09
N VAL A 328 9.38 2.89 -11.91
CA VAL A 328 8.31 3.71 -11.29
C VAL A 328 8.77 5.14 -11.07
N THR A 329 10.01 5.34 -10.63
CA THR A 329 10.57 6.67 -10.40
C THR A 329 10.65 7.48 -11.70
N LYS A 330 11.08 6.86 -12.81
CA LYS A 330 11.10 7.49 -14.13
C LYS A 330 9.69 7.85 -14.62
N CYS A 331 8.76 6.92 -14.52
CA CYS A 331 7.37 7.15 -14.92
C CYS A 331 6.74 8.28 -14.09
N ARG A 332 6.98 8.29 -12.79
CA ARG A 332 6.53 9.35 -11.90
C ARG A 332 7.07 10.71 -12.33
N ALA A 333 8.36 10.82 -12.62
CA ALA A 333 9.00 12.07 -13.04
C ALA A 333 8.37 12.64 -14.32
N VAL A 334 8.08 11.80 -15.31
CA VAL A 334 7.41 12.20 -16.56
C VAL A 334 6.03 12.81 -16.29
N ILE A 335 5.23 12.18 -15.42
CA ILE A 335 3.89 12.65 -15.07
C ILE A 335 3.97 13.93 -14.23
N GLU A 336 4.86 13.99 -13.24
CA GLU A 336 5.05 15.17 -12.39
C GLU A 336 5.45 16.40 -13.20
N GLN A 337 6.34 16.24 -14.17
CA GLN A 337 6.72 17.33 -15.07
C GLN A 337 5.51 17.93 -15.81
N ALA A 338 4.61 17.09 -16.31
CA ALA A 338 3.41 17.56 -16.98
C ALA A 338 2.43 18.27 -16.02
N LEU A 339 2.27 17.75 -14.80
CA LEU A 339 1.42 18.36 -13.77
C LEU A 339 1.96 19.73 -13.35
N GLN A 340 3.28 19.86 -13.17
CA GLN A 340 3.97 21.10 -12.78
C GLN A 340 3.80 22.22 -13.81
N LEU A 341 3.80 21.89 -15.11
CA LEU A 341 3.63 22.86 -16.19
C LEU A 341 2.29 23.62 -16.12
N SER A 342 1.27 23.05 -15.48
CA SER A 342 -0.02 23.71 -15.30
C SER A 342 0.01 24.87 -14.29
N GLY A 343 1.02 24.95 -13.42
CA GLY A 343 1.10 25.89 -12.30
C GLY A 343 0.02 25.64 -11.22
N ARG A 344 -0.75 24.55 -11.31
CA ARG A 344 -1.78 24.15 -10.34
C ARG A 344 -1.17 23.27 -9.27
N GLU A 345 -1.72 23.31 -8.07
CA GLU A 345 -1.44 22.33 -7.03
C GLU A 345 -1.93 20.94 -7.47
N TYR A 346 -1.12 19.92 -7.26
CA TYR A 346 -1.43 18.55 -7.68
C TYR A 346 -1.06 17.53 -6.61
N GLU A 347 -1.65 16.37 -6.73
CA GLU A 347 -1.34 15.17 -5.96
C GLU A 347 -0.98 14.04 -6.92
N ILE A 348 0.10 13.32 -6.63
CA ILE A 348 0.47 12.06 -7.29
C ILE A 348 0.87 11.03 -6.26
N ARG A 349 0.21 9.89 -6.29
CA ARG A 349 0.53 8.71 -5.48
C ARG A 349 0.65 7.48 -6.38
N ILE A 350 1.62 6.64 -6.12
CA ILE A 350 1.81 5.37 -6.82
C ILE A 350 2.02 4.28 -5.78
N LYS A 351 1.29 3.16 -5.90
CA LYS A 351 1.34 2.08 -4.93
C LYS A 351 1.09 0.73 -5.58
N GLN A 352 1.80 -0.29 -5.13
CA GLN A 352 1.46 -1.66 -5.42
C GLN A 352 0.30 -2.09 -4.52
N LEU A 353 -0.86 -2.24 -5.10
CA LEU A 353 -2.08 -2.67 -4.43
C LEU A 353 -2.10 -4.20 -4.29
N TYR A 354 -2.99 -4.71 -3.45
CA TYR A 354 -3.12 -6.15 -3.26
C TYR A 354 -3.59 -6.88 -4.53
N HIS A 355 -4.52 -6.27 -5.27
CA HIS A 355 -5.05 -6.84 -6.51
C HIS A 355 -4.13 -6.64 -7.72
N ASP A 356 -3.08 -5.83 -7.58
CA ASP A 356 -1.99 -5.75 -8.56
C ASP A 356 -1.15 -7.04 -8.50
N ARG A 357 -0.57 -7.42 -9.65
CA ARG A 357 0.41 -8.51 -9.71
C ARG A 357 1.80 -7.94 -9.92
N GLU A 358 2.32 -7.99 -11.14
CA GLU A 358 3.57 -7.38 -11.56
C GLU A 358 3.32 -5.95 -12.08
N GLU A 359 2.61 -5.16 -11.29
CA GLU A 359 2.19 -3.80 -11.64
C GLU A 359 2.04 -2.92 -10.41
N VAL A 360 1.97 -1.62 -10.62
CA VAL A 360 1.58 -0.63 -9.61
C VAL A 360 0.45 0.22 -10.15
N THR A 361 -0.41 0.68 -9.25
CA THR A 361 -1.49 1.62 -9.57
C THR A 361 -1.08 3.03 -9.18
N GLY A 362 -1.25 3.98 -10.10
CA GLY A 362 -1.05 5.40 -9.90
C GLY A 362 -2.36 6.17 -9.79
N PHE A 363 -2.34 7.21 -8.98
CA PHE A 363 -3.42 8.20 -8.84
C PHE A 363 -2.84 9.59 -9.00
N CYS A 364 -3.42 10.39 -9.87
CA CYS A 364 -3.06 11.80 -10.08
C CYS A 364 -4.30 12.66 -10.08
N ARG A 365 -4.20 13.87 -9.50
CA ARG A 365 -5.24 14.89 -9.61
C ARG A 365 -4.69 16.30 -9.44
N TYR A 366 -5.40 17.26 -9.98
CA TYR A 366 -5.27 18.64 -9.52
C TYR A 366 -6.08 18.85 -8.24
N VAL A 367 -5.47 19.54 -7.29
CA VAL A 367 -6.13 19.93 -6.03
C VAL A 367 -7.02 21.14 -6.30
N PRO A 368 -8.31 21.09 -5.96
CA PRO A 368 -9.19 22.25 -6.11
C PRO A 368 -8.63 23.45 -5.33
N ARG A 369 -8.61 24.62 -5.95
CA ARG A 369 -8.28 25.85 -5.22
C ARG A 369 -9.33 26.05 -4.12
N THR A 370 -8.91 25.99 -2.87
CA THR A 370 -9.75 26.48 -1.77
C THR A 370 -10.01 27.94 -2.04
N LYS A 371 -11.28 28.32 -2.22
CA LYS A 371 -11.63 29.74 -2.21
C LYS A 371 -11.16 30.25 -0.83
N ARG A 372 -10.11 31.06 -0.84
CA ARG A 372 -9.81 31.88 0.33
C ARG A 372 -11.04 32.77 0.54
N GLY A 373 -11.78 32.47 1.62
CA GLY A 373 -12.87 33.31 2.07
C GLY A 373 -12.35 34.67 2.53
#